data_ba60043c27659e16076d1ab980dd67e2
#
_entry.id   ba60043c27659e16076d1ab980dd67e2
#
_cell.length_a   1.000
_cell.length_b   1.000
_cell.length_c   1.000
_cell.angle_alpha   90.00
_cell.angle_beta   90.00
_cell.angle_gamma   90.00
#
_symmetry.space_group_name_H-M   'P 1'
#
loop_
_entity.id
_entity.type
_entity.pdbx_description
1 polymer ?
#
loop_
_entity_poly.entity_id
_entity_poly.type
_entity_poly.pdbx_seq_one_letter_code
_entity_poly.pdbx_strand_id
1 'polypeptide(L)'
;NEAYKAYQHVVRLNPPYETEFNARIAMTEVLADKQSAKMAGKLRRMALSDKNKDYKDRIYYALGNIYLLQKDSLKAISSYERGRKESTRNGVEKGVLLLKLGDIYWNKEQYDKAKSCYGEAIGLIDKEREDYPELSKRSTILDKLVPFTNEIALQDSLQALALMPESARNAAIDRVITALKKKEKE
;
A
#
# COMPACT_ATOMS: atom_id res chain seq x y z
N ASN A 1 10.21 24.26 -9.82
CA ASN A 1 8.98 23.66 -10.29
C ASN A 1 7.82 24.62 -9.98
N GLU A 2 7.17 25.14 -11.03
CA GLU A 2 6.11 26.16 -10.95
C GLU A 2 4.87 25.61 -10.24
N ALA A 3 4.50 24.36 -10.51
CA ALA A 3 3.34 23.71 -9.85
C ALA A 3 3.50 23.67 -8.33
N TYR A 4 4.69 23.37 -7.82
CA TYR A 4 4.95 23.39 -6.38
C TYR A 4 4.75 24.78 -5.77
N LYS A 5 5.23 25.84 -6.46
CA LYS A 5 5.06 27.24 -6.03
C LYS A 5 3.59 27.65 -6.05
N ALA A 6 2.82 27.23 -7.06
CA ALA A 6 1.40 27.50 -7.16
C ALA A 6 0.62 26.88 -5.99
N TYR A 7 0.84 25.59 -5.68
CA TYR A 7 0.20 24.95 -4.52
C TYR A 7 0.66 25.57 -3.19
N GLN A 8 1.94 25.97 -3.08
CA GLN A 8 2.41 26.69 -1.91
C GLN A 8 1.73 28.04 -1.73
N HIS A 9 1.43 28.74 -2.83
CA HIS A 9 0.66 29.97 -2.79
C HIS A 9 -0.76 29.75 -2.29
N VAL A 10 -1.45 28.71 -2.80
CA VAL A 10 -2.78 28.32 -2.30
C VAL A 10 -2.77 28.12 -0.79
N VAL A 11 -1.80 27.38 -0.25
CA VAL A 11 -1.69 27.14 1.20
C VAL A 11 -1.47 28.43 2.00
N ARG A 12 -0.77 29.42 1.43
CA ARG A 12 -0.53 30.72 2.09
C ARG A 12 -1.76 31.62 2.15
N LEU A 13 -2.73 31.41 1.25
CA LEU A 13 -3.98 32.16 1.24
C LEU A 13 -4.95 31.75 2.37
N ASN A 14 -4.53 30.80 3.22
CA ASN A 14 -5.33 30.27 4.31
C ASN A 14 -6.75 29.82 3.88
N PRO A 15 -6.87 28.97 2.86
CA PRO A 15 -8.15 28.53 2.30
C PRO A 15 -8.87 27.61 3.29
N PRO A 16 -10.15 27.22 3.00
CA PRO A 16 -10.83 26.17 3.73
C PRO A 16 -9.98 24.89 3.84
N TYR A 17 -10.12 24.17 4.95
CA TYR A 17 -9.25 23.04 5.31
C TYR A 17 -9.08 22.00 4.18
N GLU A 18 -10.15 21.66 3.50
CA GLU A 18 -10.11 20.68 2.40
C GLU A 18 -9.23 21.16 1.23
N THR A 19 -9.34 22.43 0.86
CA THR A 19 -8.51 23.05 -0.20
C THR A 19 -7.05 23.08 0.21
N GLU A 20 -6.74 23.46 1.45
CA GLU A 20 -5.39 23.43 2.00
C GLU A 20 -4.82 22.01 1.99
N PHE A 21 -5.62 21.05 2.44
CA PHE A 21 -5.26 19.64 2.46
C PHE A 21 -4.94 19.11 1.05
N ASN A 22 -5.83 19.36 0.08
CA ASN A 22 -5.66 18.95 -1.31
C ASN A 22 -4.38 19.56 -1.91
N ALA A 23 -4.14 20.85 -1.69
CA ALA A 23 -2.93 21.52 -2.15
C ALA A 23 -1.66 20.89 -1.53
N ARG A 24 -1.69 20.53 -0.25
CA ARG A 24 -0.57 19.87 0.42
C ARG A 24 -0.30 18.46 -0.13
N ILE A 25 -1.34 17.70 -0.46
CA ILE A 25 -1.19 16.38 -1.10
C ILE A 25 -0.62 16.54 -2.51
N ALA A 26 -1.19 17.44 -3.33
CA ALA A 26 -0.70 17.71 -4.68
C ALA A 26 0.76 18.21 -4.71
N MET A 27 1.19 18.97 -3.69
CA MET A 27 2.60 19.33 -3.53
C MET A 27 3.51 18.11 -3.46
N THR A 28 3.06 16.96 -2.93
CA THR A 28 3.88 15.74 -2.83
C THR A 28 4.14 15.09 -4.18
N GLU A 29 3.22 15.23 -5.12
CA GLU A 29 3.32 14.65 -6.47
C GLU A 29 4.32 15.38 -7.36
N VAL A 30 4.57 16.66 -7.04
CA VAL A 30 5.46 17.54 -7.83
C VAL A 30 6.77 17.88 -7.10
N LEU A 31 7.07 17.16 -6.02
CA LEU A 31 8.26 17.39 -5.19
C LEU A 31 9.56 17.01 -5.90
N ALA A 32 10.57 17.87 -5.73
CA ALA A 32 11.96 17.49 -5.98
C ALA A 32 12.54 16.76 -4.76
N ASP A 33 13.50 15.84 -4.98
CA ASP A 33 14.10 14.97 -3.94
C ASP A 33 14.54 15.70 -2.66
N LYS A 34 15.10 16.89 -2.81
CA LYS A 34 15.64 17.68 -1.67
C LYS A 34 14.58 18.12 -0.64
N GLN A 35 13.31 18.14 -1.01
CA GLN A 35 12.22 18.58 -0.11
C GLN A 35 11.40 17.42 0.43
N SER A 36 11.62 16.22 -0.07
CA SER A 36 10.83 15.02 0.21
C SER A 36 10.85 14.64 1.70
N ALA A 37 12.00 14.68 2.36
CA ALA A 37 12.14 14.35 3.79
C ALA A 37 11.33 15.29 4.70
N LYS A 38 11.36 16.61 4.41
CA LYS A 38 10.58 17.61 5.16
C LYS A 38 9.08 17.40 4.99
N MET A 39 8.65 17.06 3.77
CA MET A 39 7.25 16.80 3.48
C MET A 39 6.77 15.50 4.13
N ALA A 40 7.55 14.43 4.08
CA ALA A 40 7.25 13.19 4.79
C ALA A 40 7.04 13.42 6.30
N GLY A 41 7.87 14.28 6.92
CA GLY A 41 7.69 14.68 8.32
C GLY A 41 6.38 15.41 8.58
N LYS A 42 5.93 16.28 7.66
CA LYS A 42 4.64 16.97 7.78
C LYS A 42 3.46 15.99 7.64
N LEU A 43 3.48 15.13 6.62
CA LEU A 43 2.43 14.15 6.39
C LEU A 43 2.29 13.16 7.55
N ARG A 44 3.41 12.71 8.15
CA ARG A 44 3.35 11.86 9.35
C ARG A 44 2.62 12.56 10.51
N ARG A 45 2.87 13.84 10.73
CA ARG A 45 2.15 14.62 11.75
C ARG A 45 0.66 14.77 11.40
N MET A 46 0.35 14.97 10.11
CA MET A 46 -1.04 15.03 9.65
C MET A 46 -1.77 13.70 9.87
N ALA A 47 -1.10 12.56 9.64
CA ALA A 47 -1.68 11.23 9.86
C ALA A 47 -2.03 10.94 11.33
N LEU A 48 -1.33 11.59 12.29
CA LEU A 48 -1.59 11.45 13.72
C LEU A 48 -2.73 12.36 14.23
N SER A 49 -3.18 13.31 13.44
CA SER A 49 -4.23 14.25 13.84
C SER A 49 -5.62 13.68 13.58
N ASP A 50 -6.48 13.68 14.61
CA ASP A 50 -7.85 13.14 14.54
C ASP A 50 -8.71 13.83 13.49
N LYS A 51 -8.49 15.13 13.22
CA LYS A 51 -9.18 15.86 12.15
C LYS A 51 -8.90 15.33 10.75
N ASN A 52 -7.87 14.51 10.59
CA ASN A 52 -7.50 13.87 9.32
C ASN A 52 -7.95 12.41 9.23
N LYS A 53 -8.80 11.95 10.15
CA LYS A 53 -9.24 10.56 10.20
C LYS A 53 -9.79 10.07 8.85
N ASP A 54 -10.58 10.91 8.18
CA ASP A 54 -11.23 10.59 6.90
C ASP A 54 -10.33 10.77 5.67
N TYR A 55 -9.09 11.20 5.87
CA TYR A 55 -8.12 11.46 4.79
C TYR A 55 -6.85 10.59 4.93
N LYS A 56 -6.87 9.58 5.78
CA LYS A 56 -5.69 8.75 6.06
C LYS A 56 -5.21 7.98 4.84
N ASP A 57 -6.09 7.49 4.00
CA ASP A 57 -5.78 6.87 2.71
C ASP A 57 -4.92 7.79 1.84
N ARG A 58 -5.34 9.03 1.65
CA ARG A 58 -4.63 10.05 0.86
C ARG A 58 -3.29 10.44 1.48
N ILE A 59 -3.24 10.60 2.80
CA ILE A 59 -2.00 10.94 3.51
C ILE A 59 -0.98 9.81 3.38
N TYR A 60 -1.39 8.57 3.59
CA TYR A 60 -0.50 7.42 3.47
C TYR A 60 -0.13 7.12 2.03
N TYR A 61 -1.04 7.38 1.07
CA TYR A 61 -0.71 7.35 -0.36
C TYR A 61 0.43 8.31 -0.69
N ALA A 62 0.30 9.57 -0.27
CA ALA A 62 1.33 10.58 -0.48
C ALA A 62 2.66 10.23 0.21
N LEU A 63 2.62 9.69 1.43
CA LEU A 63 3.80 9.18 2.13
C LEU A 63 4.48 8.05 1.36
N GLY A 64 3.70 7.09 0.87
CA GLY A 64 4.20 5.98 0.06
C GLY A 64 4.90 6.49 -1.22
N ASN A 65 4.29 7.44 -1.94
CA ASN A 65 4.88 8.05 -3.13
C ASN A 65 6.22 8.74 -2.82
N ILE A 66 6.30 9.48 -1.71
CA ILE A 66 7.57 10.11 -1.27
C ILE A 66 8.65 9.06 -1.00
N TYR A 67 8.31 7.97 -0.32
CA TYR A 67 9.29 6.91 -0.06
C TYR A 67 9.72 6.17 -1.33
N LEU A 68 8.84 6.02 -2.32
CA LEU A 68 9.23 5.50 -3.65
C LEU A 68 10.23 6.43 -4.35
N LEU A 69 10.01 7.75 -4.30
CA LEU A 69 10.97 8.74 -4.82
C LEU A 69 12.34 8.62 -4.13
N GLN A 70 12.34 8.32 -2.82
CA GLN A 70 13.57 8.08 -2.03
C GLN A 70 14.16 6.68 -2.24
N LYS A 71 13.59 5.87 -3.14
CA LYS A 71 13.97 4.46 -3.39
C LYS A 71 13.86 3.56 -2.15
N ASP A 72 13.07 3.97 -1.14
CA ASP A 72 12.79 3.20 0.07
C ASP A 72 11.46 2.43 -0.09
N SER A 73 11.52 1.33 -0.83
CA SER A 73 10.32 0.52 -1.11
C SER A 73 9.72 -0.13 0.14
N LEU A 74 10.52 -0.37 1.19
CA LEU A 74 9.99 -0.94 2.45
C LEU A 74 9.11 0.06 3.19
N LYS A 75 9.56 1.31 3.31
CA LYS A 75 8.74 2.37 3.91
C LYS A 75 7.54 2.73 3.04
N ALA A 76 7.67 2.66 1.72
CA ALA A 76 6.56 2.86 0.80
C ALA A 76 5.45 1.82 1.02
N ILE A 77 5.79 0.53 1.02
CA ILE A 77 4.86 -0.57 1.30
C ILE A 77 4.20 -0.37 2.68
N SER A 78 5.01 -0.14 3.72
CA SER A 78 4.48 0.09 5.08
C SER A 78 3.49 1.26 5.14
N SER A 79 3.74 2.33 4.38
CA SER A 79 2.83 3.47 4.31
C SER A 79 1.52 3.11 3.61
N TYR A 80 1.58 2.46 2.46
CA TYR A 80 0.37 2.04 1.74
C TYR A 80 -0.46 1.02 2.55
N GLU A 81 0.19 0.05 3.21
CA GLU A 81 -0.51 -0.90 4.08
C GLU A 81 -1.20 -0.21 5.26
N ARG A 82 -0.57 0.80 5.84
CA ARG A 82 -1.22 1.63 6.87
C ARG A 82 -2.40 2.40 6.30
N GLY A 83 -2.28 2.97 5.11
CA GLY A 83 -3.37 3.65 4.43
C GLY A 83 -4.55 2.71 4.16
N ARG A 84 -4.28 1.49 3.69
CA ARG A 84 -5.28 0.44 3.52
C ARG A 84 -6.02 0.12 4.81
N LYS A 85 -5.27 -0.07 5.90
CA LYS A 85 -5.81 -0.47 7.22
C LYS A 85 -6.55 0.66 7.94
N GLU A 86 -6.00 1.88 7.89
CA GLU A 86 -6.50 3.02 8.67
C GLU A 86 -7.51 3.88 7.91
N SER A 87 -7.76 3.59 6.62
CA SER A 87 -8.80 4.27 5.85
C SER A 87 -10.18 3.97 6.41
N THR A 88 -10.94 5.03 6.68
CA THR A 88 -12.34 4.95 7.15
C THR A 88 -13.33 5.03 6.00
N ARG A 89 -12.89 5.46 4.82
CA ARG A 89 -13.70 5.59 3.61
C ARG A 89 -13.30 4.54 2.59
N ASN A 90 -14.30 3.93 1.96
CA ASN A 90 -14.12 3.02 0.84
C ASN A 90 -14.42 3.79 -0.46
N GLY A 91 -13.55 4.73 -0.80
CA GLY A 91 -13.67 5.58 -1.98
C GLY A 91 -12.57 5.32 -3.02
N VAL A 92 -12.63 6.09 -4.10
CA VAL A 92 -11.68 6.01 -5.23
C VAL A 92 -10.22 6.19 -4.77
N GLU A 93 -9.98 7.06 -3.78
CA GLU A 93 -8.64 7.32 -3.24
C GLU A 93 -8.02 6.07 -2.61
N LYS A 94 -8.82 5.30 -1.86
CA LYS A 94 -8.38 3.99 -1.35
C LYS A 94 -8.12 3.01 -2.49
N GLY A 95 -8.95 3.01 -3.52
CA GLY A 95 -8.75 2.21 -4.72
C GLY A 95 -7.41 2.52 -5.40
N VAL A 96 -7.08 3.79 -5.60
CA VAL A 96 -5.79 4.22 -6.19
C VAL A 96 -4.60 3.81 -5.32
N LEU A 97 -4.70 3.94 -3.99
CA LEU A 97 -3.68 3.45 -3.06
C LEU A 97 -3.45 1.95 -3.22
N LEU A 98 -4.53 1.18 -3.29
CA LEU A 98 -4.49 -0.28 -3.44
C LEU A 98 -3.88 -0.71 -4.77
N LEU A 99 -4.15 0.01 -5.88
CA LEU A 99 -3.51 -0.24 -7.16
C LEU A 99 -1.99 -0.08 -7.06
N LYS A 100 -1.51 1.01 -6.46
CA LYS A 100 -0.07 1.23 -6.26
C LYS A 100 0.58 0.15 -5.41
N LEU A 101 -0.08 -0.26 -4.34
CA LEU A 101 0.40 -1.35 -3.48
C LEU A 101 0.41 -2.69 -4.23
N GLY A 102 -0.65 -2.96 -5.00
CA GLY A 102 -0.77 -4.14 -5.85
C GLY A 102 0.34 -4.22 -6.89
N ASP A 103 0.66 -3.10 -7.58
CA ASP A 103 1.76 -3.00 -8.54
C ASP A 103 3.11 -3.33 -7.89
N ILE A 104 3.35 -2.84 -6.67
CA ILE A 104 4.59 -3.14 -5.94
C ILE A 104 4.66 -4.64 -5.60
N TYR A 105 3.58 -5.22 -5.12
CA TYR A 105 3.54 -6.65 -4.78
C TYR A 105 3.65 -7.53 -6.03
N TRP A 106 3.03 -7.14 -7.15
CA TRP A 106 3.19 -7.79 -8.44
C TRP A 106 4.67 -7.83 -8.86
N ASN A 107 5.35 -6.69 -8.83
CA ASN A 107 6.76 -6.57 -9.21
C ASN A 107 7.71 -7.32 -8.25
N LYS A 108 7.25 -7.64 -7.04
CA LYS A 108 7.97 -8.45 -6.05
C LYS A 108 7.56 -9.93 -6.08
N GLU A 109 6.76 -10.33 -7.05
CA GLU A 109 6.25 -11.70 -7.20
C GLU A 109 5.44 -12.20 -5.97
N GLN A 110 4.95 -11.27 -5.14
CA GLN A 110 4.06 -11.57 -4.02
C GLN A 110 2.60 -11.58 -4.51
N TYR A 111 2.28 -12.56 -5.34
CA TYR A 111 1.04 -12.60 -6.11
C TYR A 111 -0.23 -12.73 -5.24
N ASP A 112 -0.15 -13.39 -4.10
CA ASP A 112 -1.22 -13.46 -3.10
C ASP A 112 -1.63 -12.07 -2.59
N LYS A 113 -0.64 -11.25 -2.24
CA LYS A 113 -0.87 -9.87 -1.79
C LYS A 113 -1.31 -8.96 -2.92
N ALA A 114 -0.72 -9.12 -4.12
CA ALA A 114 -1.14 -8.39 -5.31
C ALA A 114 -2.61 -8.68 -5.63
N LYS A 115 -3.03 -9.97 -5.62
CA LYS A 115 -4.42 -10.39 -5.80
C LYS A 115 -5.36 -9.70 -4.82
N SER A 116 -5.01 -9.70 -3.52
CA SER A 116 -5.81 -9.04 -2.48
C SER A 116 -5.97 -7.54 -2.74
N CYS A 117 -4.90 -6.85 -3.16
CA CYS A 117 -4.93 -5.42 -3.45
C CYS A 117 -5.77 -5.10 -4.69
N TYR A 118 -5.56 -5.79 -5.82
CA TYR A 118 -6.32 -5.56 -7.04
C TYR A 118 -7.80 -5.93 -6.88
N GLY A 119 -8.11 -7.03 -6.21
CA GLY A 119 -9.49 -7.46 -5.97
C GLY A 119 -10.29 -6.43 -5.17
N GLU A 120 -9.68 -5.84 -4.13
CA GLU A 120 -10.30 -4.75 -3.36
C GLU A 120 -10.37 -3.45 -4.18
N ALA A 121 -9.32 -3.12 -4.94
CA ALA A 121 -9.25 -1.90 -5.73
C ALA A 121 -10.33 -1.83 -6.82
N ILE A 122 -10.55 -2.91 -7.56
CA ILE A 122 -11.51 -2.96 -8.69
C ILE A 122 -12.93 -2.58 -8.25
N GLY A 123 -13.31 -2.90 -7.02
CA GLY A 123 -14.61 -2.49 -6.46
C GLY A 123 -14.71 -1.02 -6.07
N LEU A 124 -13.60 -0.29 -6.03
CA LEU A 124 -13.51 1.09 -5.53
C LEU A 124 -13.18 2.11 -6.62
N ILE A 125 -12.53 1.70 -7.71
CA ILE A 125 -12.14 2.59 -8.81
C ILE A 125 -13.28 2.78 -9.81
N ASP A 126 -13.20 3.90 -10.54
CA ASP A 126 -14.13 4.20 -11.60
C ASP A 126 -13.97 3.20 -12.77
N LYS A 127 -15.08 2.63 -13.23
CA LYS A 127 -15.12 1.70 -14.36
C LYS A 127 -14.88 2.38 -15.71
N GLU A 128 -15.10 3.69 -15.77
CA GLU A 128 -14.85 4.53 -16.96
C GLU A 128 -13.36 4.88 -17.14
N ARG A 129 -12.49 4.47 -16.22
CA ARG A 129 -11.05 4.66 -16.36
C ARG A 129 -10.53 3.92 -17.59
N GLU A 130 -9.65 4.56 -18.33
CA GLU A 130 -9.04 4.02 -19.54
C GLU A 130 -8.30 2.68 -19.28
N ASP A 131 -7.64 2.57 -18.11
CA ASP A 131 -6.88 1.38 -17.70
C ASP A 131 -7.72 0.31 -16.99
N TYR A 132 -9.02 0.54 -16.73
CA TYR A 132 -9.89 -0.40 -16.02
C TYR A 132 -9.96 -1.81 -16.66
N PRO A 133 -10.10 -1.96 -18.00
CA PRO A 133 -10.14 -3.28 -18.63
C PRO A 133 -8.85 -4.09 -18.39
N GLU A 134 -7.68 -3.41 -18.41
CA GLU A 134 -6.40 -4.06 -18.15
C GLU A 134 -6.28 -4.48 -16.67
N LEU A 135 -6.66 -3.61 -15.75
CA LEU A 135 -6.66 -3.90 -14.31
C LEU A 135 -7.59 -5.07 -13.96
N SER A 136 -8.78 -5.09 -14.55
CA SER A 136 -9.74 -6.18 -14.39
C SER A 136 -9.20 -7.52 -14.93
N LYS A 137 -8.56 -7.49 -16.11
CA LYS A 137 -7.89 -8.65 -16.68
C LYS A 137 -6.76 -9.16 -15.79
N ARG A 138 -5.94 -8.25 -15.25
CA ARG A 138 -4.83 -8.58 -14.32
C ARG A 138 -5.35 -9.24 -13.05
N SER A 139 -6.43 -8.72 -12.47
CA SER A 139 -7.09 -9.34 -11.31
C SER A 139 -7.57 -10.75 -11.62
N THR A 140 -8.22 -10.95 -12.76
CA THR A 140 -8.70 -12.29 -13.20
C THR A 140 -7.54 -13.28 -13.43
N ILE A 141 -6.40 -12.80 -13.94
CA ILE A 141 -5.20 -13.63 -14.09
C ILE A 141 -4.67 -14.06 -12.71
N LEU A 142 -4.62 -13.13 -11.76
CA LEU A 142 -4.19 -13.43 -10.39
C LEU A 142 -5.11 -14.43 -9.69
N ASP A 143 -6.42 -14.36 -9.94
CA ASP A 143 -7.36 -15.35 -9.40
C ASP A 143 -7.03 -16.78 -9.82
N LYS A 144 -6.55 -16.94 -11.05
CA LYS A 144 -6.11 -18.24 -11.59
C LYS A 144 -4.69 -18.62 -11.18
N LEU A 145 -3.78 -17.65 -11.08
CA LEU A 145 -2.36 -17.88 -10.81
C LEU A 145 -2.07 -18.20 -9.34
N VAL A 146 -2.70 -17.47 -8.42
CA VAL A 146 -2.37 -17.55 -6.98
C VAL A 146 -2.54 -18.95 -6.39
N PRO A 147 -3.55 -19.75 -6.72
CA PRO A 147 -3.63 -21.13 -6.22
C PRO A 147 -2.39 -21.96 -6.55
N PHE A 148 -1.86 -21.83 -7.77
CA PHE A 148 -0.68 -22.59 -8.20
C PHE A 148 0.61 -22.09 -7.54
N THR A 149 0.79 -20.78 -7.44
CA THR A 149 1.97 -20.22 -6.76
C THR A 149 1.99 -20.54 -5.28
N ASN A 150 0.83 -20.57 -4.62
CA ASN A 150 0.71 -20.98 -3.23
C ASN A 150 1.01 -22.48 -3.04
N GLU A 151 0.55 -23.32 -3.98
CA GLU A 151 0.87 -24.76 -3.94
C GLU A 151 2.37 -24.99 -4.12
N ILE A 152 3.02 -24.31 -5.07
CA ILE A 152 4.47 -24.38 -5.27
C ILE A 152 5.20 -23.96 -3.99
N ALA A 153 4.84 -22.82 -3.40
CA ALA A 153 5.45 -22.31 -2.18
C ALA A 153 5.26 -23.27 -0.99
N LEU A 154 4.11 -23.94 -0.92
CA LEU A 154 3.84 -24.99 0.09
C LEU A 154 4.76 -26.18 -0.14
N GLN A 155 4.87 -26.69 -1.37
CA GLN A 155 5.73 -27.83 -1.69
C GLN A 155 7.20 -27.53 -1.41
N ASP A 156 7.68 -26.34 -1.79
CA ASP A 156 9.05 -25.89 -1.48
C ASP A 156 9.30 -25.85 0.04
N SER A 157 8.33 -25.36 0.79
CA SER A 157 8.40 -25.30 2.26
C SER A 157 8.43 -26.69 2.89
N LEU A 158 7.62 -27.64 2.38
CA LEU A 158 7.61 -29.02 2.84
C LEU A 158 8.92 -29.75 2.52
N GLN A 159 9.47 -29.54 1.32
CA GLN A 159 10.77 -30.09 0.94
C GLN A 159 11.89 -29.52 1.83
N ALA A 160 11.88 -28.21 2.09
CA ALA A 160 12.86 -27.59 2.99
C ALA A 160 12.77 -28.17 4.41
N LEU A 161 11.56 -28.37 4.93
CA LEU A 161 11.34 -29.01 6.23
C LEU A 161 11.83 -30.48 6.27
N ALA A 162 11.61 -31.23 5.19
CA ALA A 162 12.04 -32.61 5.08
C ALA A 162 13.58 -32.77 5.14
N LEU A 163 14.30 -31.78 4.60
CA LEU A 163 15.77 -31.74 4.60
C LEU A 163 16.38 -31.23 5.92
N MET A 164 15.59 -30.67 6.82
CA MET A 164 16.08 -30.18 8.11
C MET A 164 16.40 -31.32 9.09
N PRO A 165 17.42 -31.17 9.97
CA PRO A 165 17.59 -32.02 11.14
C PRO A 165 16.32 -32.04 12.01
N GLU A 166 16.04 -33.16 12.65
CA GLU A 166 14.78 -33.36 13.38
C GLU A 166 14.49 -32.27 14.43
N SER A 167 15.48 -31.86 15.21
CA SER A 167 15.32 -30.81 16.22
C SER A 167 14.95 -29.45 15.59
N ALA A 168 15.58 -29.09 14.48
CA ALA A 168 15.29 -27.84 13.76
C ALA A 168 13.90 -27.87 13.10
N ARG A 169 13.52 -29.04 12.54
CA ARG A 169 12.20 -29.25 11.93
C ARG A 169 11.09 -29.14 12.97
N ASN A 170 11.22 -29.79 14.12
CA ASN A 170 10.24 -29.73 15.19
C ASN A 170 10.09 -28.30 15.72
N ALA A 171 11.19 -27.56 15.93
CA ALA A 171 11.15 -26.16 16.31
C ALA A 171 10.51 -25.24 15.26
N ALA A 172 10.62 -25.54 13.97
CA ALA A 172 9.96 -24.80 12.90
C ALA A 172 8.45 -25.06 12.90
N ILE A 173 8.04 -26.31 13.07
CA ILE A 173 6.62 -26.73 13.15
C ILE A 173 5.96 -26.08 14.37
N ASP A 174 6.59 -26.10 15.55
CA ASP A 174 6.04 -25.49 16.77
C ASP A 174 5.83 -23.98 16.62
N ARG A 175 6.74 -23.28 15.92
CA ARG A 175 6.56 -21.85 15.58
C ARG A 175 5.32 -21.61 14.74
N VAL A 176 5.08 -22.43 13.72
CA VAL A 176 3.90 -22.31 12.85
C VAL A 176 2.62 -22.57 13.64
N ILE A 177 2.59 -23.64 14.44
CA ILE A 177 1.44 -23.99 15.30
C ILE A 177 1.14 -22.83 16.26
N THR A 178 2.16 -22.25 16.89
CA THR A 178 1.99 -21.11 17.80
C THR A 178 1.43 -19.88 17.09
N ALA A 179 1.91 -19.60 15.89
CA ALA A 179 1.42 -18.48 15.08
C ALA A 179 -0.05 -18.68 14.64
N LEU A 180 -0.44 -19.91 14.27
CA LEU A 180 -1.83 -20.25 13.92
C LEU A 180 -2.77 -20.09 15.11
N LYS A 181 -2.41 -20.65 16.28
CA LYS A 181 -3.18 -20.52 17.53
C LYS A 181 -3.36 -19.07 17.97
N LYS A 182 -2.39 -18.20 17.67
CA LYS A 182 -2.51 -16.77 17.93
C LYS A 182 -3.53 -16.09 17.00
N LYS A 183 -3.53 -16.45 15.71
CA LYS A 183 -4.49 -15.92 14.72
C LYS A 183 -5.93 -16.34 14.98
N GLU A 184 -6.14 -17.54 15.55
CA GLU A 184 -7.48 -18.02 15.89
C GLU A 184 -8.09 -17.31 17.12
N LYS A 185 -7.27 -16.61 17.91
CA LYS A 185 -7.72 -15.87 19.11
C LYS A 185 -7.95 -14.36 18.86
N GLU A 186 -7.53 -13.86 17.71
CA GLU A 186 -7.72 -12.46 17.26
C GLU A 186 -8.97 -12.31 16.37
#